data_f7262bad20d07f4caeab45182e4bf3b1
#
_entry.id   f7262bad20d07f4caeab45182e4bf3b1
#
_cell.length_a   1.000
_cell.length_b   1.000
_cell.length_c   1.000
_cell.angle_alpha   90.00
_cell.angle_beta   90.00
_cell.angle_gamma   90.00
#
_symmetry.space_group_name_H-M   'P 1'
#
loop_
_entity.id
_entity.type
_entity.pdbx_description
1 polymer ?
#
loop_
_entity_poly.entity_id
_entity_poly.type
_entity_poly.pdbx_seq_one_letter_code
_entity_poly.pdbx_strand_id
1 'polypeptide(L)'
;MKLKTKIHLLTTLLMLVILIATNSGIYFLYEKFAYQTEYQQLQARANELSSTLSQLNAETNLQQVLRAYMPTDGAVYIYEGERLKTKVQATLEMPDAPSITYTMPAIWVDGTVVAITLQQSMEAVASTLELLKVILVVVSVIAAMPIFLASLMLGRLILLPLERLNTTMRKSAMTGKYEKMDIPAKGGDELTNINRTFNMMMEKLEQHYQKQQDFVSNASHELKTPITVIESYAKLLLRRGFDNREVAQESLQAIVNESARMHEMVLQLLELAKNSEHLDVDITRIELAPFLNKVAIQMQQAYHRTFVVDTHIPKFIDSDEKILKQLLFILLDNARKYSEDEVRILAKETTDHVYITIQDFGAGIPAEHIPHLFERFYRVAEDRNRKTGGSGLGLAIAYELAEQLGITIDVKSTLGEGSSFTLCIPKEGQQ
;
A
#
# COMPACT_ATOMS: atom_id res chain seq x y z
N MET A 1 2.10 -6.75 26.27
CA MET A 1 1.53 -7.88 25.48
C MET A 1 1.81 -7.65 24.01
N LYS A 2 2.27 -8.68 23.27
CA LYS A 2 2.45 -8.61 21.82
C LYS A 2 1.09 -8.48 21.13
N LEU A 3 1.03 -7.82 19.98
CA LEU A 3 -0.20 -7.60 19.19
C LEU A 3 -0.96 -8.92 18.95
N LYS A 4 -0.23 -9.99 18.66
CA LYS A 4 -0.73 -11.35 18.50
C LYS A 4 -1.60 -11.79 19.68
N THR A 5 -1.09 -11.65 20.91
CA THR A 5 -1.80 -12.04 22.13
C THR A 5 -3.01 -11.17 22.39
N LYS A 6 -2.95 -9.86 22.08
CA LYS A 6 -4.10 -8.96 22.20
C LYS A 6 -5.23 -9.34 21.23
N ILE A 7 -4.93 -9.65 19.99
CA ILE A 7 -5.94 -10.03 18.98
C ILE A 7 -6.58 -11.36 19.36
N HIS A 8 -5.76 -12.38 19.72
CA HIS A 8 -6.31 -13.67 20.16
C HIS A 8 -7.21 -13.54 21.37
N LEU A 9 -6.80 -12.77 22.39
CA LEU A 9 -7.58 -12.56 23.59
C LEU A 9 -8.86 -11.78 23.29
N LEU A 10 -8.79 -10.73 22.48
CA LEU A 10 -9.95 -9.93 22.14
C LEU A 10 -10.98 -10.72 21.31
N THR A 11 -10.54 -11.46 20.29
CA THR A 11 -11.43 -12.27 19.45
C THR A 11 -12.08 -13.40 20.25
N THR A 12 -11.32 -14.10 21.09
CA THR A 12 -11.84 -15.18 21.92
C THR A 12 -12.82 -14.64 22.97
N LEU A 13 -12.51 -13.51 23.63
CA LEU A 13 -13.38 -12.87 24.59
C LEU A 13 -14.69 -12.38 23.95
N LEU A 14 -14.61 -11.72 22.80
CA LEU A 14 -15.78 -11.22 22.06
C LEU A 14 -16.72 -12.38 21.68
N MET A 15 -16.18 -13.46 21.13
CA MET A 15 -16.96 -14.63 20.76
C MET A 15 -17.60 -15.31 21.97
N LEU A 16 -16.88 -15.39 23.10
CA LEU A 16 -17.42 -15.94 24.34
C LEU A 16 -18.57 -15.08 24.89
N VAL A 17 -18.46 -13.76 24.83
CA VAL A 17 -19.54 -12.84 25.21
C VAL A 17 -20.77 -13.03 24.34
N ILE A 18 -20.59 -13.12 23.01
CA ILE A 18 -21.69 -13.36 22.07
C ILE A 18 -22.38 -14.69 22.37
N LEU A 19 -21.61 -15.75 22.62
CA LEU A 19 -22.14 -17.07 22.91
C LEU A 19 -22.91 -17.11 24.22
N ILE A 20 -22.43 -16.46 25.29
CA ILE A 20 -23.14 -16.33 26.55
C ILE A 20 -24.43 -15.53 26.36
N ALA A 21 -24.38 -14.39 25.66
CA ALA A 21 -25.54 -13.54 25.41
C ALA A 21 -26.64 -14.28 24.63
N THR A 22 -26.24 -15.01 23.57
CA THR A 22 -27.13 -15.81 22.72
C THR A 22 -27.79 -16.92 23.53
N ASN A 23 -27.02 -17.67 24.32
CA ASN A 23 -27.54 -18.78 25.12
C ASN A 23 -28.47 -18.27 26.25
N SER A 24 -28.11 -17.16 26.90
CA SER A 24 -28.97 -16.52 27.87
C SER A 24 -30.28 -16.07 27.24
N GLY A 25 -30.21 -15.47 26.05
CA GLY A 25 -31.39 -15.05 25.29
C GLY A 25 -32.31 -16.23 24.97
N ILE A 26 -31.76 -17.34 24.48
CA ILE A 26 -32.49 -18.57 24.15
C ILE A 26 -33.16 -19.11 25.42
N TYR A 27 -32.44 -19.19 26.54
CA TYR A 27 -32.94 -19.68 27.78
C TYR A 27 -34.13 -18.83 28.30
N PHE A 28 -33.97 -17.52 28.37
CA PHE A 28 -35.04 -16.62 28.84
C PHE A 28 -36.27 -16.60 27.93
N LEU A 29 -36.05 -16.66 26.60
CA LEU A 29 -37.18 -16.73 25.66
C LEU A 29 -37.93 -18.04 25.79
N TYR A 30 -37.23 -19.16 25.91
CA TYR A 30 -37.87 -20.46 26.09
C TYR A 30 -38.61 -20.55 27.42
N GLU A 31 -38.02 -20.09 28.54
CA GLU A 31 -38.63 -20.03 29.83
C GLU A 31 -39.95 -19.23 29.78
N LYS A 32 -39.90 -18.00 29.24
CA LYS A 32 -41.07 -17.14 29.10
C LYS A 32 -42.16 -17.81 28.24
N PHE A 33 -41.79 -18.41 27.13
CA PHE A 33 -42.71 -19.10 26.24
C PHE A 33 -43.36 -20.31 26.91
N ALA A 34 -42.59 -21.14 27.62
CA ALA A 34 -43.08 -22.30 28.33
C ALA A 34 -44.11 -21.93 29.42
N TYR A 35 -43.77 -20.93 30.25
CA TYR A 35 -44.71 -20.43 31.28
C TYR A 35 -45.98 -19.84 30.65
N GLN A 36 -45.88 -19.08 29.59
CA GLN A 36 -47.02 -18.49 28.90
C GLN A 36 -47.93 -19.54 28.26
N THR A 37 -47.35 -20.59 27.68
CA THR A 37 -48.10 -21.70 27.08
C THR A 37 -48.91 -22.45 28.15
N GLU A 38 -48.27 -22.82 29.24
CA GLU A 38 -48.95 -23.51 30.35
C GLU A 38 -50.08 -22.65 30.96
N TYR A 39 -49.83 -21.35 31.12
CA TYR A 39 -50.85 -20.43 31.64
C TYR A 39 -52.07 -20.32 30.70
N GLN A 40 -51.84 -20.24 29.37
CA GLN A 40 -52.92 -20.22 28.38
C GLN A 40 -53.70 -21.53 28.34
N GLN A 41 -53.05 -22.68 28.48
CA GLN A 41 -53.72 -23.97 28.56
C GLN A 41 -54.57 -24.09 29.83
N LEU A 42 -54.02 -23.62 30.95
CA LEU A 42 -54.76 -23.61 32.24
C LEU A 42 -56.01 -22.73 32.16
N GLN A 43 -55.89 -21.55 31.51
CA GLN A 43 -56.99 -20.62 31.27
C GLN A 43 -58.07 -21.26 30.36
N ALA A 44 -57.67 -21.92 29.28
CA ALA A 44 -58.59 -22.60 28.35
C ALA A 44 -59.38 -23.70 29.08
N ARG A 45 -58.68 -24.55 29.88
CA ARG A 45 -59.35 -25.59 30.69
C ARG A 45 -60.30 -25.05 31.72
N ALA A 46 -59.95 -23.91 32.39
CA ALA A 46 -60.82 -23.25 33.36
C ALA A 46 -62.09 -22.73 32.71
N ASN A 47 -61.97 -22.11 31.53
CA ASN A 47 -63.10 -21.61 30.77
C ASN A 47 -64.04 -22.76 30.35
N GLU A 48 -63.50 -23.86 29.90
CA GLU A 48 -64.25 -25.04 29.50
C GLU A 48 -64.95 -25.69 30.69
N LEU A 49 -64.24 -25.83 31.81
CA LEU A 49 -64.87 -26.31 33.09
C LEU A 49 -66.00 -25.39 33.53
N SER A 50 -65.83 -24.08 33.47
CA SER A 50 -66.85 -23.09 33.85
C SER A 50 -68.13 -23.22 33.01
N SER A 51 -67.94 -23.38 31.66
CA SER A 51 -69.06 -23.56 30.73
C SER A 51 -69.80 -24.90 30.99
N THR A 52 -69.04 -25.95 31.28
CA THR A 52 -69.61 -27.25 31.60
C THR A 52 -70.43 -27.25 32.93
N LEU A 53 -69.82 -26.64 33.94
CA LEU A 53 -70.49 -26.53 35.23
C LEU A 53 -71.88 -25.80 35.17
N SER A 54 -72.01 -24.79 34.34
CA SER A 54 -73.27 -24.04 34.13
C SER A 54 -74.37 -24.86 33.38
N GLN A 55 -74.00 -26.00 32.75
CA GLN A 55 -74.90 -26.87 32.00
C GLN A 55 -75.28 -28.18 32.78
N LEU A 56 -74.67 -28.41 33.96
CA LEU A 56 -74.88 -29.63 34.71
C LEU A 56 -76.19 -29.61 35.51
N ASN A 57 -76.85 -30.81 35.59
CA ASN A 57 -78.02 -31.04 36.43
C ASN A 57 -77.59 -31.58 37.81
N ALA A 58 -78.48 -31.38 38.85
CA ALA A 58 -78.16 -31.74 40.21
C ALA A 58 -77.84 -33.23 40.49
N GLU A 59 -78.17 -34.13 39.56
CA GLU A 59 -77.88 -35.56 39.67
C GLU A 59 -76.48 -35.97 39.10
N THR A 60 -75.69 -35.06 38.51
CA THR A 60 -74.43 -35.38 37.91
C THR A 60 -73.33 -35.55 38.99
N ASN A 61 -72.50 -36.61 38.80
CA ASN A 61 -71.35 -36.82 39.69
C ASN A 61 -70.25 -35.77 39.47
N LEU A 62 -70.31 -34.69 40.27
CA LEU A 62 -69.47 -33.52 40.17
C LEU A 62 -67.98 -33.84 40.31
N GLN A 63 -67.63 -34.85 41.16
CA GLN A 63 -66.19 -35.24 41.25
C GLN A 63 -65.63 -35.82 40.04
N GLN A 64 -66.41 -36.51 39.22
CA GLN A 64 -65.96 -37.07 37.93
C GLN A 64 -65.71 -35.92 36.90
N VAL A 65 -66.61 -34.92 36.90
CA VAL A 65 -66.45 -33.75 36.03
C VAL A 65 -65.21 -32.98 36.41
N LEU A 66 -65.00 -32.64 37.67
CA LEU A 66 -63.84 -31.91 38.15
C LEU A 66 -62.53 -32.68 37.84
N ARG A 67 -62.55 -34.04 37.94
CA ARG A 67 -61.37 -34.86 37.53
C ARG A 67 -61.11 -34.85 36.08
N ALA A 68 -62.11 -34.74 35.22
CA ALA A 68 -61.94 -34.72 33.77
C ALA A 68 -61.22 -33.42 33.30
N TYR A 69 -61.44 -32.31 33.98
CA TYR A 69 -60.82 -31.00 33.67
C TYR A 69 -59.60 -30.68 34.51
N MET A 70 -59.30 -31.53 35.48
CA MET A 70 -58.13 -31.39 36.33
C MET A 70 -56.84 -31.45 35.52
N PRO A 71 -55.85 -30.54 35.70
CA PRO A 71 -54.52 -30.68 35.11
C PRO A 71 -53.88 -31.98 35.52
N THR A 72 -53.02 -32.55 34.67
CA THR A 72 -52.41 -33.89 34.85
C THR A 72 -51.66 -33.97 36.19
N ASP A 73 -50.88 -32.94 36.52
CA ASP A 73 -50.13 -32.82 37.76
C ASP A 73 -50.60 -31.57 38.55
N GLY A 74 -51.94 -31.49 38.78
CA GLY A 74 -52.53 -30.30 39.35
C GLY A 74 -53.69 -30.58 40.28
N ALA A 75 -54.38 -29.50 40.63
CA ALA A 75 -55.56 -29.55 41.47
C ALA A 75 -56.61 -28.51 41.01
N VAL A 76 -57.83 -28.83 41.26
CA VAL A 76 -58.99 -27.92 41.14
C VAL A 76 -59.54 -27.61 42.52
N TYR A 77 -59.63 -26.32 42.81
CA TYR A 77 -60.24 -25.81 44.06
C TYR A 77 -61.48 -25.01 43.72
N ILE A 78 -62.51 -25.21 44.42
CA ILE A 78 -63.76 -24.44 44.31
C ILE A 78 -63.98 -23.72 45.62
N TYR A 79 -64.04 -22.37 45.54
CA TYR A 79 -64.26 -21.52 46.68
C TYR A 79 -65.64 -20.81 46.61
N GLU A 80 -66.36 -20.75 47.72
CA GLU A 80 -67.53 -19.90 47.90
C GLU A 80 -67.16 -18.78 48.86
N GLY A 81 -66.92 -17.60 48.30
CA GLY A 81 -66.22 -16.54 49.05
C GLY A 81 -64.79 -17.00 49.44
N GLU A 82 -64.51 -16.95 50.77
CA GLU A 82 -63.21 -17.41 51.30
C GLU A 82 -63.23 -18.89 51.74
N ARG A 83 -64.38 -19.57 51.65
CA ARG A 83 -64.52 -20.94 52.14
C ARG A 83 -64.30 -21.95 51.00
N LEU A 84 -63.40 -22.92 51.24
CA LEU A 84 -63.20 -24.05 50.33
C LEU A 84 -64.47 -24.93 50.33
N LYS A 85 -65.16 -25.00 49.16
CA LYS A 85 -66.35 -25.82 48.98
C LYS A 85 -66.01 -27.25 48.58
N THR A 86 -65.05 -27.38 47.66
CA THR A 86 -64.56 -28.66 47.13
C THR A 86 -63.14 -28.57 46.63
N LYS A 87 -62.37 -29.68 46.79
CA LYS A 87 -61.02 -29.86 46.26
C LYS A 87 -60.94 -31.20 45.58
N VAL A 88 -60.36 -31.21 44.35
CA VAL A 88 -59.96 -32.45 43.67
C VAL A 88 -58.52 -32.28 43.28
N GLN A 89 -57.66 -33.26 43.58
CA GLN A 89 -56.23 -33.21 43.42
C GLN A 89 -55.77 -34.53 42.79
N ALA A 90 -54.77 -34.45 41.89
CA ALA A 90 -54.21 -35.56 41.18
C ALA A 90 -53.39 -36.50 42.07
N THR A 91 -52.64 -35.94 43.02
CA THR A 91 -51.78 -36.67 43.95
C THR A 91 -52.11 -36.26 45.41
N LEU A 92 -51.92 -37.16 46.39
CA LEU A 92 -52.17 -36.91 47.75
C LEU A 92 -51.41 -35.74 48.39
N GLU A 93 -50.20 -35.48 47.89
CA GLU A 93 -49.38 -34.33 48.26
C GLU A 93 -48.87 -33.67 46.96
N MET A 94 -49.13 -32.33 46.80
CA MET A 94 -48.40 -31.59 45.78
C MET A 94 -46.98 -31.35 46.30
N PRO A 95 -45.96 -31.74 45.57
CA PRO A 95 -44.60 -31.45 45.98
C PRO A 95 -44.40 -29.94 46.08
N ASP A 96 -43.38 -29.49 46.85
CA ASP A 96 -42.92 -28.09 46.96
C ASP A 96 -42.41 -27.51 45.65
N ALA A 97 -42.91 -28.00 44.52
CA ALA A 97 -42.55 -27.58 43.17
C ALA A 97 -43.25 -26.26 42.80
N PRO A 98 -42.59 -25.43 42.02
CA PRO A 98 -43.20 -24.21 41.47
C PRO A 98 -44.48 -24.57 40.74
N SER A 99 -45.56 -23.86 41.02
CA SER A 99 -46.90 -24.08 40.44
C SER A 99 -47.46 -22.76 39.93
N ILE A 100 -48.27 -22.85 38.86
CA ILE A 100 -49.08 -21.72 38.38
C ILE A 100 -50.52 -21.92 38.72
N THR A 101 -51.24 -20.86 39.01
CA THR A 101 -52.65 -20.86 39.34
C THR A 101 -53.41 -19.91 38.42
N TYR A 102 -54.62 -20.33 38.05
CA TYR A 102 -55.55 -19.48 37.34
C TYR A 102 -56.88 -19.55 38.02
N THR A 103 -57.46 -18.38 38.41
CA THR A 103 -58.70 -18.28 39.11
C THR A 103 -59.76 -17.50 38.34
N MET A 104 -60.96 -18.01 38.23
CA MET A 104 -62.06 -17.33 37.52
C MET A 104 -63.38 -17.59 38.25
N PRO A 105 -64.36 -16.65 38.17
CA PRO A 105 -65.68 -16.86 38.65
C PRO A 105 -66.48 -17.85 37.77
N ALA A 106 -67.33 -18.67 38.39
CA ALA A 106 -68.25 -19.57 37.71
C ALA A 106 -69.56 -19.68 38.44
N ILE A 107 -70.57 -20.13 37.75
CA ILE A 107 -71.91 -20.42 38.38
C ILE A 107 -71.90 -21.91 38.76
N TRP A 108 -72.13 -22.16 40.00
CA TRP A 108 -72.22 -23.51 40.53
C TRP A 108 -73.57 -24.13 40.21
N VAL A 109 -73.72 -25.46 40.38
CA VAL A 109 -74.89 -26.24 40.04
C VAL A 109 -76.17 -25.75 40.86
N ASP A 110 -75.99 -25.17 42.02
CA ASP A 110 -77.05 -24.59 42.84
C ASP A 110 -77.36 -23.10 42.55
N GLY A 111 -76.76 -22.54 41.49
CA GLY A 111 -76.90 -21.13 41.11
C GLY A 111 -76.00 -20.16 41.86
N THR A 112 -75.25 -20.61 42.85
CA THR A 112 -74.28 -19.73 43.56
C THR A 112 -73.07 -19.38 42.74
N VAL A 113 -72.52 -18.18 42.98
CA VAL A 113 -71.24 -17.78 42.30
C VAL A 113 -70.08 -18.32 43.12
N VAL A 114 -69.23 -19.11 42.46
CA VAL A 114 -68.02 -19.70 43.02
C VAL A 114 -66.78 -19.25 42.29
N ALA A 115 -65.66 -19.28 42.93
CA ALA A 115 -64.35 -19.10 42.27
C ALA A 115 -63.74 -20.48 42.00
N ILE A 116 -63.48 -20.76 40.70
CA ILE A 116 -62.74 -21.93 40.29
C ILE A 116 -61.27 -21.56 40.22
N THR A 117 -60.42 -22.26 40.97
CA THR A 117 -58.96 -22.11 40.91
C THR A 117 -58.35 -23.42 40.40
N LEU A 118 -57.74 -23.37 39.20
CA LEU A 118 -56.89 -24.46 38.70
C LEU A 118 -55.47 -24.19 39.08
N GLN A 119 -54.80 -25.21 39.62
CA GLN A 119 -53.38 -25.18 39.94
C GLN A 119 -52.68 -26.28 39.17
N GLN A 120 -51.57 -25.97 38.55
CA GLN A 120 -50.74 -26.92 37.79
C GLN A 120 -49.31 -26.88 38.26
N SER A 121 -48.70 -28.01 38.50
CA SER A 121 -47.26 -28.14 38.77
C SER A 121 -46.43 -27.75 37.55
N MET A 122 -45.34 -27.02 37.77
CA MET A 122 -44.38 -26.64 36.77
C MET A 122 -43.12 -27.54 36.77
N GLU A 123 -43.17 -28.68 37.49
CA GLU A 123 -42.03 -29.61 37.63
C GLU A 123 -41.53 -30.12 36.26
N ALA A 124 -42.44 -30.47 35.34
CA ALA A 124 -42.12 -30.90 33.98
C ALA A 124 -41.43 -29.78 33.17
N VAL A 125 -41.91 -28.51 33.36
CA VAL A 125 -41.27 -27.35 32.71
C VAL A 125 -39.92 -27.08 33.35
N ALA A 126 -39.79 -27.15 34.68
CA ALA A 126 -38.52 -26.95 35.37
C ALA A 126 -37.46 -27.99 34.95
N SER A 127 -37.84 -29.28 34.85
CA SER A 127 -36.95 -30.35 34.40
C SER A 127 -36.51 -30.14 32.95
N THR A 128 -37.43 -29.70 32.08
CA THR A 128 -37.08 -29.36 30.67
C THR A 128 -36.12 -28.16 30.59
N LEU A 129 -36.31 -27.14 31.44
CA LEU A 129 -35.40 -25.99 31.52
C LEU A 129 -34.00 -26.39 32.01
N GLU A 130 -33.92 -27.31 33.00
CA GLU A 130 -32.63 -27.82 33.46
C GLU A 130 -31.91 -28.61 32.34
N LEU A 131 -32.62 -29.48 31.62
CA LEU A 131 -32.07 -30.18 30.48
C LEU A 131 -31.59 -29.18 29.41
N LEU A 132 -32.36 -28.13 29.11
CA LEU A 132 -31.98 -27.08 28.18
C LEU A 132 -30.68 -26.38 28.60
N LYS A 133 -30.53 -26.04 29.90
CA LYS A 133 -29.30 -25.49 30.44
C LYS A 133 -28.08 -26.39 30.14
N VAL A 134 -28.22 -27.69 30.43
CA VAL A 134 -27.13 -28.63 30.18
C VAL A 134 -26.77 -28.68 28.69
N ILE A 135 -27.77 -28.76 27.80
CA ILE A 135 -27.58 -28.77 26.38
C ILE A 135 -26.85 -27.49 25.90
N LEU A 136 -27.31 -26.31 26.35
CA LEU A 136 -26.68 -25.03 25.97
C LEU A 136 -25.23 -24.94 26.45
N VAL A 137 -24.90 -25.45 27.63
CA VAL A 137 -23.52 -25.51 28.15
C VAL A 137 -22.68 -26.44 27.32
N VAL A 138 -23.14 -27.66 27.00
CA VAL A 138 -22.41 -28.64 26.17
C VAL A 138 -22.16 -28.08 24.77
N VAL A 139 -23.17 -27.52 24.13
CA VAL A 139 -23.06 -26.89 22.81
C VAL A 139 -22.04 -25.73 22.86
N SER A 140 -22.04 -24.94 23.94
CA SER A 140 -21.08 -23.85 24.13
C SER A 140 -19.64 -24.34 24.17
N VAL A 141 -19.38 -25.41 24.92
CA VAL A 141 -18.03 -26.02 25.01
C VAL A 141 -17.58 -26.57 23.65
N ILE A 142 -18.48 -27.25 22.94
CA ILE A 142 -18.19 -27.78 21.60
C ILE A 142 -17.92 -26.63 20.62
N ALA A 143 -18.69 -25.55 20.64
CA ALA A 143 -18.52 -24.39 19.77
C ALA A 143 -17.25 -23.58 20.06
N ALA A 144 -16.76 -23.59 21.31
CA ALA A 144 -15.55 -22.88 21.70
C ALA A 144 -14.28 -23.45 21.01
N MET A 145 -14.24 -24.76 20.73
CA MET A 145 -13.07 -25.43 20.14
C MET A 145 -12.73 -24.92 18.71
N PRO A 146 -13.67 -24.91 17.74
CA PRO A 146 -13.38 -24.39 16.40
C PRO A 146 -13.08 -22.88 16.42
N ILE A 147 -13.69 -22.10 17.33
CA ILE A 147 -13.41 -20.67 17.50
C ILE A 147 -11.95 -20.47 17.92
N PHE A 148 -11.48 -21.25 18.89
CA PHE A 148 -10.09 -21.21 19.33
C PHE A 148 -9.11 -21.60 18.21
N LEU A 149 -9.41 -22.68 17.47
CA LEU A 149 -8.61 -23.10 16.32
C LEU A 149 -8.56 -22.05 15.20
N ALA A 150 -9.70 -21.45 14.87
CA ALA A 150 -9.77 -20.36 13.88
C ALA A 150 -8.95 -19.16 14.30
N SER A 151 -8.97 -18.78 15.60
CA SER A 151 -8.14 -17.71 16.13
C SER A 151 -6.63 -17.99 15.99
N LEU A 152 -6.21 -19.22 16.26
CA LEU A 152 -4.81 -19.63 16.07
C LEU A 152 -4.40 -19.60 14.59
N MET A 153 -5.27 -20.07 13.69
CA MET A 153 -5.03 -20.09 12.26
C MET A 153 -4.91 -18.66 11.69
N LEU A 154 -5.79 -17.75 12.08
CA LEU A 154 -5.75 -16.33 11.71
C LEU A 154 -4.44 -15.66 12.14
N GLY A 155 -3.97 -15.98 13.36
CA GLY A 155 -2.69 -15.49 13.86
C GLY A 155 -1.49 -15.97 13.05
N ARG A 156 -1.53 -17.18 12.48
CA ARG A 156 -0.46 -17.71 11.63
C ARG A 156 -0.52 -17.15 10.21
N LEU A 157 -1.73 -16.99 9.65
CA LEU A 157 -1.91 -16.56 8.27
C LEU A 157 -1.65 -15.05 8.09
N ILE A 158 -2.03 -14.23 9.05
CA ILE A 158 -1.95 -12.77 8.92
C ILE A 158 -0.83 -12.17 9.77
N LEU A 159 -0.81 -12.48 11.07
CA LEU A 159 0.13 -11.80 11.96
C LEU A 159 1.58 -12.20 11.77
N LEU A 160 1.86 -13.48 11.49
CA LEU A 160 3.23 -13.95 11.34
C LEU A 160 3.94 -13.34 10.11
N PRO A 161 3.31 -13.27 8.90
CA PRO A 161 3.89 -12.55 7.76
C PRO A 161 4.14 -11.05 8.05
N LEU A 162 3.19 -10.38 8.71
CA LEU A 162 3.34 -8.97 9.09
C LEU A 162 4.48 -8.75 10.10
N GLU A 163 4.66 -9.65 11.06
CA GLU A 163 5.78 -9.57 12.02
C GLU A 163 7.13 -9.79 11.31
N ARG A 164 7.18 -10.69 10.34
CA ARG A 164 8.37 -10.90 9.50
C ARG A 164 8.68 -9.65 8.66
N LEU A 165 7.68 -9.07 8.00
CA LEU A 165 7.84 -7.83 7.24
C LEU A 165 8.40 -6.71 8.14
N ASN A 166 7.79 -6.47 9.30
CA ASN A 166 8.26 -5.45 10.24
C ASN A 166 9.69 -5.70 10.74
N THR A 167 10.05 -6.96 11.03
CA THR A 167 11.41 -7.30 11.48
C THR A 167 12.43 -7.10 10.37
N THR A 168 12.14 -7.48 9.13
CA THR A 168 13.00 -7.25 7.97
C THR A 168 13.16 -5.75 7.70
N MET A 169 12.06 -4.97 7.72
CA MET A 169 12.12 -3.50 7.60
C MET A 169 13.02 -2.86 8.65
N ARG A 170 12.85 -3.23 9.93
CA ARG A 170 13.71 -2.73 11.02
C ARG A 170 15.17 -3.13 10.86
N LYS A 171 15.42 -4.35 10.44
CA LYS A 171 16.78 -4.86 10.21
C LYS A 171 17.46 -4.09 9.08
N SER A 172 16.77 -3.90 7.95
CA SER A 172 17.24 -3.10 6.82
C SER A 172 17.53 -1.65 7.25
N ALA A 173 16.63 -1.02 8.01
CA ALA A 173 16.81 0.34 8.50
C ALA A 173 18.01 0.49 9.47
N MET A 174 18.30 -0.53 10.29
CA MET A 174 19.42 -0.48 11.25
C MET A 174 20.77 -0.86 10.65
N THR A 175 20.77 -1.78 9.69
CA THR A 175 22.03 -2.34 9.14
C THR A 175 22.43 -1.69 7.82
N GLY A 176 21.54 -0.92 7.19
CA GLY A 176 21.75 -0.39 5.84
C GLY A 176 21.80 -1.48 4.76
N LYS A 177 21.41 -2.72 5.09
CA LYS A 177 21.33 -3.81 4.11
C LYS A 177 19.93 -3.90 3.54
N TYR A 178 19.81 -3.95 2.22
CA TYR A 178 18.54 -4.03 1.49
C TYR A 178 18.05 -5.48 1.40
N GLU A 179 17.66 -6.06 2.56
CA GLU A 179 17.17 -7.44 2.61
C GLU A 179 15.76 -7.51 1.98
N LYS A 180 15.57 -8.46 1.06
CA LYS A 180 14.30 -8.72 0.39
C LYS A 180 13.51 -9.80 1.13
N MET A 181 12.18 -9.74 1.02
CA MET A 181 11.27 -10.75 1.56
C MET A 181 11.15 -11.92 0.60
N ASP A 182 11.07 -13.14 1.15
CA ASP A 182 10.72 -14.32 0.35
C ASP A 182 9.25 -14.23 -0.10
N ILE A 183 9.04 -14.30 -1.40
CA ILE A 183 7.70 -14.28 -2.02
C ILE A 183 7.34 -15.71 -2.43
N PRO A 184 6.25 -16.30 -1.89
CA PRO A 184 5.79 -17.60 -2.32
C PRO A 184 5.42 -17.61 -3.82
N ALA A 185 5.86 -18.62 -4.56
CA ALA A 185 5.65 -18.71 -6.01
C ALA A 185 4.15 -18.74 -6.42
N LYS A 186 3.25 -19.12 -5.52
CA LYS A 186 1.79 -19.20 -5.76
C LYS A 186 0.97 -18.19 -4.96
N GLY A 187 1.58 -17.16 -4.39
CA GLY A 187 0.89 -16.12 -3.63
C GLY A 187 0.30 -15.05 -4.56
N GLY A 188 -1.01 -14.83 -4.48
CA GLY A 188 -1.74 -13.77 -5.20
C GLY A 188 -2.59 -12.91 -4.28
N ASP A 189 -2.41 -13.05 -2.95
CA ASP A 189 -3.14 -12.30 -1.94
C ASP A 189 -2.53 -10.91 -1.69
N GLU A 190 -3.23 -10.07 -0.95
CA GLU A 190 -2.84 -8.70 -0.62
C GLU A 190 -1.50 -8.66 0.14
N LEU A 191 -1.22 -9.65 0.99
CA LEU A 191 0.04 -9.75 1.73
C LEU A 191 1.22 -10.02 0.80
N THR A 192 1.04 -10.87 -0.19
CA THR A 192 2.04 -11.12 -1.24
C THR A 192 2.32 -9.87 -2.06
N ASN A 193 1.28 -9.08 -2.38
CA ASN A 193 1.44 -7.81 -3.08
C ASN A 193 2.21 -6.78 -2.25
N ILE A 194 1.94 -6.68 -0.94
CA ILE A 194 2.72 -5.83 -0.03
C ILE A 194 4.20 -6.24 -0.02
N ASN A 195 4.51 -7.54 0.08
CA ASN A 195 5.89 -8.04 0.05
C ASN A 195 6.58 -7.73 -1.28
N ARG A 196 5.85 -7.84 -2.41
CA ARG A 196 6.38 -7.49 -3.75
C ARG A 196 6.69 -6.01 -3.86
N THR A 197 5.77 -5.15 -3.42
CA THR A 197 5.96 -3.69 -3.40
C THR A 197 7.14 -3.30 -2.50
N PHE A 198 7.25 -3.92 -1.33
CA PHE A 198 8.40 -3.73 -0.44
C PHE A 198 9.72 -4.12 -1.11
N ASN A 199 9.77 -5.28 -1.77
CA ASN A 199 10.97 -5.72 -2.49
C ASN A 199 11.37 -4.76 -3.62
N MET A 200 10.39 -4.27 -4.39
CA MET A 200 10.64 -3.26 -5.44
C MET A 200 11.19 -1.95 -4.84
N MET A 201 10.66 -1.52 -3.69
CA MET A 201 11.17 -0.33 -3.01
C MET A 201 12.62 -0.54 -2.51
N MET A 202 12.91 -1.71 -1.91
CA MET A 202 14.27 -2.03 -1.47
C MET A 202 15.26 -2.10 -2.62
N GLU A 203 14.86 -2.66 -3.75
CA GLU A 203 15.68 -2.72 -4.96
C GLU A 203 15.98 -1.33 -5.52
N LYS A 204 14.98 -0.45 -5.60
CA LYS A 204 15.19 0.94 -6.00
C LYS A 204 16.13 1.69 -5.04
N LEU A 205 15.96 1.50 -3.73
CA LEU A 205 16.83 2.12 -2.73
C LEU A 205 18.29 1.62 -2.86
N GLU A 206 18.49 0.32 -3.05
CA GLU A 206 19.80 -0.28 -3.27
C GLU A 206 20.46 0.30 -4.52
N GLN A 207 19.73 0.37 -5.64
CA GLN A 207 20.21 0.96 -6.89
C GLN A 207 20.58 2.44 -6.73
N HIS A 208 19.73 3.22 -6.04
CA HIS A 208 20.03 4.63 -5.77
C HIS A 208 21.26 4.81 -4.90
N TYR A 209 21.38 4.02 -3.84
CA TYR A 209 22.55 4.08 -2.97
C TYR A 209 23.85 3.70 -3.69
N GLN A 210 23.81 2.64 -4.52
CA GLN A 210 24.95 2.23 -5.32
C GLN A 210 25.37 3.33 -6.31
N LYS A 211 24.40 3.90 -7.04
CA LYS A 211 24.66 5.03 -7.96
C LYS A 211 25.28 6.22 -7.22
N GLN A 212 24.84 6.51 -5.99
CA GLN A 212 25.41 7.58 -5.19
C GLN A 212 26.83 7.27 -4.73
N GLN A 213 27.12 6.03 -4.31
CA GLN A 213 28.48 5.62 -3.96
C GLN A 213 29.43 5.69 -5.15
N ASP A 214 28.99 5.17 -6.30
CA ASP A 214 29.78 5.21 -7.54
C ASP A 214 30.06 6.66 -7.97
N PHE A 215 29.07 7.55 -7.83
CA PHE A 215 29.24 8.99 -8.07
C PHE A 215 30.31 9.61 -7.19
N VAL A 216 30.25 9.39 -5.87
CA VAL A 216 31.26 9.95 -4.92
C VAL A 216 32.63 9.38 -5.19
N SER A 217 32.73 8.07 -5.44
CA SER A 217 33.99 7.39 -5.76
C SER A 217 34.63 7.96 -7.04
N ASN A 218 33.83 8.01 -8.12
CA ASN A 218 34.30 8.50 -9.41
C ASN A 218 34.67 9.99 -9.37
N ALA A 219 33.86 10.83 -8.70
CA ALA A 219 34.18 12.25 -8.50
C ALA A 219 35.51 12.41 -7.76
N SER A 220 35.76 11.62 -6.72
CA SER A 220 37.01 11.63 -5.97
C SER A 220 38.22 11.26 -6.83
N HIS A 221 38.07 10.23 -7.68
CA HIS A 221 39.11 9.81 -8.62
C HIS A 221 39.38 10.86 -9.69
N GLU A 222 38.35 11.43 -10.30
CA GLU A 222 38.50 12.45 -11.37
C GLU A 222 39.03 13.77 -10.83
N LEU A 223 38.79 14.13 -9.55
CA LEU A 223 39.41 15.29 -8.91
C LEU A 223 40.85 15.07 -8.48
N LYS A 224 41.24 13.84 -8.09
CA LYS A 224 42.57 13.52 -7.63
C LYS A 224 43.63 13.68 -8.75
N THR A 225 43.29 13.28 -9.99
CA THR A 225 44.17 13.33 -11.12
C THR A 225 44.65 14.77 -11.42
N PRO A 226 43.79 15.78 -11.64
CA PRO A 226 44.20 17.15 -11.89
C PRO A 226 45.00 17.76 -10.73
N ILE A 227 44.62 17.47 -9.48
CA ILE A 227 45.35 17.93 -8.30
C ILE A 227 46.79 17.39 -8.32
N THR A 228 46.97 16.10 -8.65
CA THR A 228 48.30 15.51 -8.75
C THR A 228 49.15 16.14 -9.88
N VAL A 229 48.52 16.49 -11.01
CA VAL A 229 49.18 17.18 -12.12
C VAL A 229 49.62 18.58 -11.69
N ILE A 230 48.73 19.37 -11.10
CA ILE A 230 49.03 20.71 -10.56
C ILE A 230 50.18 20.64 -9.55
N GLU A 231 50.10 19.70 -8.59
CA GLU A 231 51.16 19.51 -7.58
C GLU A 231 52.51 19.14 -8.22
N SER A 232 52.52 18.29 -9.25
CA SER A 232 53.72 17.87 -9.94
C SER A 232 54.40 19.02 -10.67
N TYR A 233 53.67 19.85 -11.41
CA TYR A 233 54.20 21.03 -12.10
C TYR A 233 54.62 22.12 -11.10
N ALA A 234 53.89 22.33 -10.02
CA ALA A 234 54.29 23.25 -8.94
C ALA A 234 55.59 22.80 -8.28
N LYS A 235 55.74 21.50 -7.97
CA LYS A 235 57.02 20.95 -7.45
C LYS A 235 58.16 21.06 -8.42
N LEU A 236 57.89 20.91 -9.73
CA LEU A 236 58.90 21.10 -10.78
C LEU A 236 59.41 22.54 -10.78
N LEU A 237 58.49 23.52 -10.73
CA LEU A 237 58.84 24.96 -10.66
C LEU A 237 59.64 25.29 -9.38
N LEU A 238 59.24 24.76 -8.21
CA LEU A 238 59.97 24.97 -6.95
C LEU A 238 61.38 24.37 -6.98
N ARG A 239 61.60 23.27 -7.69
CA ARG A 239 62.88 22.57 -7.75
C ARG A 239 63.83 23.17 -8.77
N ARG A 240 63.30 23.59 -9.98
CA ARG A 240 64.13 24.07 -11.09
C ARG A 240 64.18 25.61 -11.21
N GLY A 241 63.36 26.31 -10.45
CA GLY A 241 63.24 27.75 -10.59
C GLY A 241 62.66 28.19 -11.95
N PHE A 242 62.90 29.43 -12.31
CA PHE A 242 62.42 30.03 -13.57
C PHE A 242 63.58 30.22 -14.57
N ASP A 243 64.72 29.55 -14.34
CA ASP A 243 65.93 29.72 -15.20
C ASP A 243 65.70 29.23 -16.63
N ASN A 244 64.89 28.18 -16.82
CA ASN A 244 64.40 27.81 -18.14
C ASN A 244 62.99 28.36 -18.37
N ARG A 245 62.91 29.48 -19.10
CA ARG A 245 61.66 30.20 -19.33
C ARG A 245 60.59 29.36 -20.05
N GLU A 246 60.99 28.46 -20.97
CA GLU A 246 60.05 27.59 -21.72
C GLU A 246 59.40 26.58 -20.77
N VAL A 247 60.17 25.88 -19.95
CA VAL A 247 59.70 24.90 -18.99
C VAL A 247 58.83 25.57 -17.91
N ALA A 248 59.20 26.77 -17.46
CA ALA A 248 58.42 27.53 -16.50
C ALA A 248 57.07 27.97 -17.08
N GLN A 249 57.07 28.45 -18.31
CA GLN A 249 55.84 28.84 -19.00
C GLN A 249 54.94 27.65 -19.30
N GLU A 250 55.45 26.52 -19.74
CA GLU A 250 54.71 25.28 -19.96
C GLU A 250 54.09 24.77 -18.66
N SER A 251 54.85 24.78 -17.55
CA SER A 251 54.39 24.36 -16.24
C SER A 251 53.26 25.26 -15.71
N LEU A 252 53.40 26.57 -15.84
CA LEU A 252 52.35 27.51 -15.45
C LEU A 252 51.09 27.34 -16.30
N GLN A 253 51.25 27.17 -17.63
CA GLN A 253 50.11 26.95 -18.50
C GLN A 253 49.39 25.64 -18.19
N ALA A 254 50.12 24.57 -17.87
CA ALA A 254 49.54 23.30 -17.46
C ALA A 254 48.74 23.44 -16.15
N ILE A 255 49.26 24.19 -15.14
CA ILE A 255 48.56 24.47 -13.91
C ILE A 255 47.28 25.27 -14.17
N VAL A 256 47.33 26.31 -14.98
CA VAL A 256 46.15 27.15 -15.32
C VAL A 256 45.08 26.30 -16.04
N ASN A 257 45.49 25.50 -17.05
CA ASN A 257 44.59 24.66 -17.80
C ASN A 257 43.87 23.62 -16.90
N GLU A 258 44.64 22.98 -16.01
CA GLU A 258 44.08 21.96 -15.11
C GLU A 258 43.19 22.56 -14.03
N SER A 259 43.51 23.76 -13.56
CA SER A 259 42.63 24.53 -12.63
C SER A 259 41.31 24.92 -13.30
N ALA A 260 41.33 25.37 -14.56
CA ALA A 260 40.13 25.69 -15.31
C ALA A 260 39.27 24.44 -15.54
N ARG A 261 39.91 23.30 -15.88
CA ARG A 261 39.23 22.01 -16.01
C ARG A 261 38.54 21.55 -14.70
N MET A 262 39.23 21.71 -13.55
CA MET A 262 38.65 21.42 -12.26
C MET A 262 37.45 22.31 -11.95
N HIS A 263 37.53 23.59 -12.27
CA HIS A 263 36.44 24.53 -12.08
C HIS A 263 35.20 24.12 -12.89
N GLU A 264 35.37 23.76 -14.14
CA GLU A 264 34.29 23.26 -15.00
C GLU A 264 33.67 21.98 -14.43
N MET A 265 34.50 21.03 -13.98
CA MET A 265 34.03 19.80 -13.36
C MET A 265 33.21 20.04 -12.10
N VAL A 266 33.64 20.95 -11.21
CA VAL A 266 32.89 21.32 -10.00
C VAL A 266 31.54 21.94 -10.35
N LEU A 267 31.48 22.81 -11.37
CA LEU A 267 30.20 23.35 -11.84
C LEU A 267 29.25 22.27 -12.34
N GLN A 268 29.74 21.30 -13.12
CA GLN A 268 28.97 20.17 -13.62
C GLN A 268 28.48 19.26 -12.47
N LEU A 269 29.30 19.02 -11.43
CA LEU A 269 28.91 18.28 -10.26
C LEU A 269 27.81 18.98 -9.45
N LEU A 270 27.90 20.31 -9.30
CA LEU A 270 26.87 21.11 -8.64
C LEU A 270 25.56 21.11 -9.42
N GLU A 271 25.63 21.09 -10.75
CA GLU A 271 24.49 21.02 -11.63
C GLU A 271 23.75 19.68 -11.47
N LEU A 272 24.48 18.55 -11.51
CA LEU A 272 23.93 17.23 -11.23
C LEU A 272 23.29 17.13 -9.84
N ALA A 273 23.89 17.78 -8.83
CA ALA A 273 23.32 17.78 -7.48
C ALA A 273 22.01 18.58 -7.39
N LYS A 274 21.89 19.71 -8.13
CA LYS A 274 20.68 20.54 -8.18
C LYS A 274 19.56 19.88 -8.99
N ASN A 275 19.88 19.23 -10.10
CA ASN A 275 18.89 18.60 -10.98
C ASN A 275 18.23 17.36 -10.35
N SER A 276 18.80 16.83 -9.25
CA SER A 276 18.15 15.75 -8.45
C SER A 276 16.94 16.23 -7.64
N GLU A 277 16.78 17.53 -7.42
CA GLU A 277 15.60 18.14 -6.84
C GLU A 277 14.68 18.55 -8.00
N HIS A 278 13.40 18.16 -7.96
CA HIS A 278 12.42 18.55 -8.98
C HIS A 278 12.39 20.06 -9.13
N LEU A 279 13.05 20.58 -10.17
CA LEU A 279 12.93 21.98 -10.54
C LEU A 279 11.51 22.20 -11.10
N ASP A 280 10.87 23.29 -10.70
CA ASP A 280 9.64 23.75 -11.33
C ASP A 280 9.93 24.05 -12.80
N VAL A 281 9.42 23.19 -13.69
CA VAL A 281 9.59 23.32 -15.14
C VAL A 281 8.58 24.36 -15.63
N ASP A 282 9.08 25.45 -16.21
CA ASP A 282 8.28 26.55 -16.76
C ASP A 282 8.01 26.31 -18.26
N ILE A 283 6.96 25.55 -18.55
CA ILE A 283 6.59 25.24 -19.94
C ILE A 283 6.04 26.48 -20.63
N THR A 284 6.75 26.92 -21.66
CA THR A 284 6.38 28.04 -22.51
C THR A 284 6.37 27.64 -23.98
N ARG A 285 5.59 28.39 -24.78
CA ARG A 285 5.56 28.18 -26.22
C ARG A 285 6.76 28.84 -26.90
N ILE A 286 7.65 28.04 -27.47
CA ILE A 286 8.91 28.46 -28.07
C ILE A 286 8.77 28.44 -29.59
N GLU A 287 9.14 29.54 -30.25
CA GLU A 287 9.30 29.58 -31.71
C GLU A 287 10.63 28.92 -32.09
N LEU A 288 10.56 27.71 -32.65
CA LEU A 288 11.71 26.80 -32.72
C LEU A 288 12.80 27.31 -33.67
N ALA A 289 12.46 27.89 -34.83
CA ALA A 289 13.46 28.33 -35.80
C ALA A 289 14.34 29.50 -35.28
N PRO A 290 13.77 30.62 -34.73
CA PRO A 290 14.55 31.67 -34.11
C PRO A 290 15.35 31.16 -32.89
N PHE A 291 14.80 30.26 -32.11
CA PHE A 291 15.46 29.69 -30.95
C PHE A 291 16.72 28.89 -31.34
N LEU A 292 16.60 27.93 -32.27
CA LEU A 292 17.74 27.13 -32.75
C LEU A 292 18.80 27.98 -33.42
N ASN A 293 18.41 28.99 -34.22
CA ASN A 293 19.35 29.93 -34.83
C ASN A 293 20.11 30.74 -33.79
N LYS A 294 19.43 31.22 -32.71
CA LYS A 294 20.07 31.94 -31.61
C LYS A 294 21.10 31.06 -30.90
N VAL A 295 20.78 29.78 -30.65
CA VAL A 295 21.68 28.81 -30.04
C VAL A 295 22.89 28.56 -30.95
N ALA A 296 22.68 28.31 -32.26
CA ALA A 296 23.75 28.10 -33.23
C ALA A 296 24.70 29.30 -33.33
N ILE A 297 24.16 30.54 -33.39
CA ILE A 297 24.96 31.77 -33.44
C ILE A 297 25.80 31.90 -32.17
N GLN A 298 25.27 31.63 -30.99
CA GLN A 298 26.02 31.68 -29.74
C GLN A 298 27.18 30.68 -29.72
N MET A 299 26.94 29.44 -30.18
CA MET A 299 28.01 28.44 -30.32
C MET A 299 29.06 28.84 -31.34
N GLN A 300 28.66 29.40 -32.50
CA GLN A 300 29.58 29.88 -33.53
C GLN A 300 30.45 31.01 -33.02
N GLN A 301 29.91 31.96 -32.27
CA GLN A 301 30.67 33.07 -31.68
C GLN A 301 31.66 32.61 -30.59
N ALA A 302 31.25 31.64 -29.77
CA ALA A 302 32.08 31.15 -28.68
C ALA A 302 33.26 30.28 -29.18
N TYR A 303 33.05 29.50 -30.21
CA TYR A 303 34.02 28.48 -30.62
C TYR A 303 34.61 28.67 -32.03
N HIS A 304 34.21 29.73 -32.76
CA HIS A 304 34.67 30.03 -34.12
C HIS A 304 34.47 28.86 -35.10
N ARG A 305 33.33 28.20 -35.01
CA ARG A 305 33.02 26.99 -35.77
C ARG A 305 31.65 27.08 -36.44
N THR A 306 31.45 26.37 -37.55
CA THR A 306 30.23 26.40 -38.34
C THR A 306 29.18 25.47 -37.74
N PHE A 307 27.99 26.05 -37.37
CA PHE A 307 26.80 25.33 -36.97
C PHE A 307 25.70 25.65 -37.97
N VAL A 308 25.21 24.63 -38.67
CA VAL A 308 24.23 24.75 -39.76
C VAL A 308 22.85 24.35 -39.22
N VAL A 309 21.87 25.24 -39.33
CA VAL A 309 20.48 24.95 -38.94
C VAL A 309 19.66 24.69 -40.20
N ASP A 310 18.92 23.58 -40.22
CA ASP A 310 18.05 23.23 -41.36
C ASP A 310 16.87 24.24 -41.46
N THR A 311 16.47 24.53 -42.69
CA THR A 311 15.40 25.48 -42.99
C THR A 311 13.98 24.90 -42.84
N HIS A 312 13.83 23.56 -42.76
CA HIS A 312 12.54 22.87 -42.66
C HIS A 312 12.18 22.57 -41.20
N ILE A 313 11.98 23.62 -40.40
CA ILE A 313 11.80 23.51 -38.96
C ILE A 313 10.33 23.67 -38.56
N PRO A 314 9.81 22.87 -37.64
CA PRO A 314 8.49 23.07 -36.99
C PRO A 314 8.35 24.49 -36.43
N LYS A 315 7.12 25.04 -36.45
CA LYS A 315 6.94 26.44 -36.08
C LYS A 315 7.07 26.68 -34.59
N PHE A 316 6.48 25.82 -33.77
CA PHE A 316 6.42 25.94 -32.31
C PHE A 316 6.61 24.60 -31.62
N ILE A 317 7.16 24.68 -30.39
CA ILE A 317 7.18 23.58 -29.40
C ILE A 317 6.80 24.16 -28.03
N ASP A 318 6.25 23.33 -27.17
CA ASP A 318 5.98 23.67 -25.77
C ASP A 318 7.05 23.01 -24.90
N SER A 319 7.89 23.84 -24.24
CA SER A 319 9.02 23.36 -23.43
C SER A 319 9.52 24.51 -22.51
N ASP A 320 10.43 24.19 -21.59
CA ASP A 320 11.19 25.20 -20.85
C ASP A 320 12.39 25.67 -21.70
N GLU A 321 12.40 26.95 -22.08
CA GLU A 321 13.43 27.55 -22.95
C GLU A 321 14.83 27.43 -22.34
N LYS A 322 14.95 27.58 -21.02
CA LYS A 322 16.25 27.58 -20.33
C LYS A 322 16.83 26.16 -20.29
N ILE A 323 16.03 25.20 -19.87
CA ILE A 323 16.43 23.79 -19.77
C ILE A 323 16.73 23.23 -21.14
N LEU A 324 15.86 23.47 -22.13
CA LEU A 324 16.08 23.03 -23.52
C LEU A 324 17.32 23.65 -24.13
N LYS A 325 17.56 24.94 -23.88
CA LYS A 325 18.78 25.62 -24.33
C LYS A 325 20.03 24.95 -23.76
N GLN A 326 20.03 24.66 -22.47
CA GLN A 326 21.15 24.02 -21.79
C GLN A 326 21.41 22.61 -22.34
N LEU A 327 20.35 21.81 -22.54
CA LEU A 327 20.41 20.50 -23.16
C LEU A 327 21.07 20.56 -24.55
N LEU A 328 20.62 21.50 -25.40
CA LEU A 328 21.21 21.71 -26.72
C LEU A 328 22.67 22.13 -26.64
N PHE A 329 23.03 23.04 -25.71
CA PHE A 329 24.44 23.44 -25.55
C PHE A 329 25.37 22.27 -25.23
N ILE A 330 24.93 21.36 -24.33
CA ILE A 330 25.72 20.17 -23.96
C ILE A 330 25.92 19.27 -25.19
N LEU A 331 24.86 19.00 -25.96
CA LEU A 331 24.94 18.14 -27.14
C LEU A 331 25.77 18.77 -28.25
N LEU A 332 25.65 20.08 -28.47
CA LEU A 332 26.43 20.83 -29.47
C LEU A 332 27.91 20.92 -29.08
N ASP A 333 28.22 21.12 -27.78
CA ASP A 333 29.61 21.11 -27.31
C ASP A 333 30.24 19.70 -27.44
N ASN A 334 29.44 18.66 -27.20
CA ASN A 334 29.86 17.28 -27.43
C ASN A 334 30.16 17.05 -28.92
N ALA A 335 29.26 17.41 -29.82
CA ALA A 335 29.47 17.31 -31.28
C ALA A 335 30.73 18.07 -31.76
N ARG A 336 30.96 19.28 -31.21
CA ARG A 336 32.15 20.08 -31.47
C ARG A 336 33.46 19.40 -31.00
N LYS A 337 33.43 18.78 -29.81
CA LYS A 337 34.63 18.14 -29.22
C LYS A 337 35.10 16.94 -30.01
N TYR A 338 34.18 16.20 -30.62
CA TYR A 338 34.46 14.93 -31.27
C TYR A 338 34.46 14.98 -32.81
N SER A 339 34.18 16.13 -33.41
CA SER A 339 34.25 16.33 -34.83
C SER A 339 35.06 17.60 -35.15
N GLU A 340 35.74 17.65 -36.28
CA GLU A 340 36.41 18.83 -36.82
C GLU A 340 35.57 19.53 -37.93
N ASP A 341 34.57 18.87 -38.48
CA ASP A 341 33.68 19.35 -39.53
C ASP A 341 32.53 20.21 -38.99
N GLU A 342 31.64 20.68 -39.85
CA GLU A 342 30.41 21.39 -39.47
C GLU A 342 29.52 20.52 -38.59
N VAL A 343 28.80 21.16 -37.67
CA VAL A 343 27.74 20.51 -36.88
C VAL A 343 26.40 20.91 -37.46
N ARG A 344 25.54 19.93 -37.74
CA ARG A 344 24.19 20.15 -38.30
C ARG A 344 23.13 20.02 -37.23
N ILE A 345 22.21 20.97 -37.22
CA ILE A 345 21.00 20.96 -36.37
C ILE A 345 19.81 20.78 -37.32
N LEU A 346 19.18 19.62 -37.27
CA LEU A 346 18.04 19.28 -38.10
C LEU A 346 16.79 19.22 -37.20
N ALA A 347 15.65 19.74 -37.69
CA ALA A 347 14.39 19.57 -36.96
C ALA A 347 13.30 19.04 -37.91
N LYS A 348 12.54 18.06 -37.40
CA LYS A 348 11.45 17.42 -38.14
C LYS A 348 10.23 17.30 -37.23
N GLU A 349 9.06 17.35 -37.84
CA GLU A 349 7.79 17.23 -37.17
C GLU A 349 7.03 16.01 -37.68
N THR A 350 6.42 15.27 -36.74
CA THR A 350 5.44 14.21 -37.04
C THR A 350 4.11 14.57 -36.38
N THR A 351 3.12 13.70 -36.49
CA THR A 351 1.81 13.89 -35.88
C THR A 351 1.92 14.07 -34.35
N ASP A 352 2.78 13.29 -33.69
CA ASP A 352 2.82 13.15 -32.23
C ASP A 352 4.09 13.74 -31.59
N HIS A 353 5.14 13.98 -32.38
CA HIS A 353 6.46 14.38 -31.86
C HIS A 353 7.12 15.42 -32.73
N VAL A 354 8.00 16.22 -32.11
CA VAL A 354 9.00 17.03 -32.76
C VAL A 354 10.37 16.43 -32.47
N TYR A 355 11.18 16.25 -33.51
CA TYR A 355 12.54 15.71 -33.43
C TYR A 355 13.53 16.81 -33.68
N ILE A 356 14.48 17.01 -32.75
CA ILE A 356 15.67 17.87 -32.97
C ILE A 356 16.89 16.97 -33.00
N THR A 357 17.59 16.92 -34.10
CA THR A 357 18.76 16.06 -34.29
C THR A 357 20.01 16.92 -34.42
N ILE A 358 21.00 16.67 -33.57
CA ILE A 358 22.36 17.20 -33.64
C ILE A 358 23.22 16.14 -34.24
N GLN A 359 23.80 16.46 -35.44
CA GLN A 359 24.61 15.57 -36.20
C GLN A 359 26.04 16.11 -36.29
N ASP A 360 27.02 15.28 -35.95
CA ASP A 360 28.44 15.49 -36.16
C ASP A 360 29.00 14.50 -37.20
N PHE A 361 30.16 14.81 -37.78
CA PHE A 361 30.88 13.99 -38.75
C PHE A 361 32.25 13.58 -38.18
N GLY A 362 32.28 13.25 -36.89
CA GLY A 362 33.50 12.88 -36.18
C GLY A 362 33.86 11.41 -36.25
N ALA A 363 34.62 10.95 -35.26
CA ALA A 363 35.11 9.58 -35.20
C ALA A 363 34.00 8.52 -35.03
N GLY A 364 32.79 8.93 -34.64
CA GLY A 364 31.69 8.02 -34.31
C GLY A 364 31.91 7.26 -33.01
N ILE A 365 30.90 6.46 -32.63
CA ILE A 365 30.87 5.73 -31.37
C ILE A 365 30.63 4.24 -31.66
N PRO A 366 31.46 3.31 -31.16
CA PRO A 366 31.22 1.88 -31.30
C PRO A 366 29.89 1.48 -30.66
N ALA A 367 29.15 0.56 -31.28
CA ALA A 367 27.80 0.18 -30.85
C ALA A 367 27.71 -0.33 -29.36
N GLU A 368 28.75 -0.98 -28.89
CA GLU A 368 28.87 -1.50 -27.52
C GLU A 368 28.92 -0.41 -26.45
N HIS A 369 29.34 0.83 -26.84
CA HIS A 369 29.40 1.96 -25.91
C HIS A 369 28.11 2.79 -25.87
N ILE A 370 27.23 2.67 -26.89
CA ILE A 370 25.99 3.47 -26.96
C ILE A 370 25.10 3.33 -25.72
N PRO A 371 24.85 2.15 -25.17
CA PRO A 371 24.01 1.98 -23.96
C PRO A 371 24.56 2.67 -22.72
N HIS A 372 25.86 2.93 -22.67
CA HIS A 372 26.57 3.46 -21.51
C HIS A 372 26.86 4.96 -21.57
N LEU A 373 26.58 5.62 -22.71
CA LEU A 373 26.96 7.02 -22.98
C LEU A 373 26.39 8.01 -21.94
N PHE A 374 25.25 7.70 -21.35
CA PHE A 374 24.58 8.54 -20.37
C PHE A 374 24.94 8.22 -18.92
N GLU A 375 25.80 7.23 -18.70
CA GLU A 375 26.32 6.93 -17.37
C GLU A 375 27.33 8.03 -16.94
N ARG A 376 27.26 8.40 -15.67
CA ARG A 376 28.11 9.45 -15.09
C ARG A 376 29.58 9.01 -15.17
N PHE A 377 30.48 9.90 -15.62
CA PHE A 377 31.93 9.68 -15.79
C PHE A 377 32.28 8.64 -16.87
N TYR A 378 31.30 8.17 -17.65
CA TYR A 378 31.58 7.22 -18.71
C TYR A 378 32.29 7.89 -19.88
N ARG A 379 33.34 7.22 -20.43
CA ARG A 379 34.10 7.65 -21.60
C ARG A 379 34.52 6.43 -22.41
N VAL A 380 34.46 6.54 -23.72
CA VAL A 380 34.99 5.52 -24.64
C VAL A 380 36.51 5.41 -24.45
N ALA A 381 37.05 4.21 -24.31
CA ALA A 381 38.43 3.96 -23.87
C ALA A 381 39.51 4.59 -24.76
N GLU A 382 39.27 4.75 -26.05
CA GLU A 382 40.20 5.37 -27.04
C GLU A 382 40.35 6.88 -26.83
N ASP A 383 39.36 7.56 -26.22
CA ASP A 383 39.38 9.01 -25.93
C ASP A 383 40.10 9.39 -24.64
N ARG A 384 40.70 8.44 -23.91
CA ARG A 384 41.52 8.74 -22.73
C ARG A 384 42.82 9.55 -23.11
N ASN A 385 43.10 9.72 -24.38
CA ASN A 385 44.15 10.63 -24.86
C ASN A 385 43.75 12.08 -24.51
N ARG A 386 44.58 12.74 -23.74
CA ARG A 386 44.43 14.01 -23.02
C ARG A 386 44.07 15.25 -23.88
N LYS A 387 43.83 15.14 -25.17
CA LYS A 387 43.55 16.28 -26.08
C LYS A 387 42.09 16.71 -26.13
N THR A 388 41.12 15.81 -25.86
CA THR A 388 39.67 16.10 -25.95
C THR A 388 38.96 16.33 -24.61
N GLY A 389 39.66 16.34 -23.48
CA GLY A 389 39.39 16.88 -22.17
C GLY A 389 37.97 16.90 -21.60
N GLY A 390 37.15 15.85 -21.78
CA GLY A 390 35.78 15.80 -21.17
C GLY A 390 35.75 15.14 -19.79
N SER A 391 34.89 15.59 -18.88
CA SER A 391 34.66 15.01 -17.55
C SER A 391 33.86 13.70 -17.58
N GLY A 392 33.17 13.37 -18.69
CA GLY A 392 32.19 12.28 -18.74
C GLY A 392 30.87 12.59 -18.03
N LEU A 393 30.62 13.85 -17.63
CA LEU A 393 29.39 14.28 -16.95
C LEU A 393 28.39 14.94 -17.91
N GLY A 394 28.85 15.51 -19.04
CA GLY A 394 27.99 16.30 -19.93
C GLY A 394 26.77 15.51 -20.44
N LEU A 395 26.98 14.31 -21.00
CA LEU A 395 25.85 13.50 -21.49
C LEU A 395 24.93 12.99 -20.38
N ALA A 396 25.46 12.74 -19.18
CA ALA A 396 24.64 12.40 -18.02
C ALA A 396 23.73 13.57 -17.60
N ILE A 397 24.27 14.80 -17.61
CA ILE A 397 23.48 16.03 -17.37
C ILE A 397 22.42 16.19 -18.48
N ALA A 398 22.80 16.00 -19.75
CA ALA A 398 21.87 16.09 -20.86
C ALA A 398 20.70 15.09 -20.71
N TYR A 399 20.96 13.89 -20.26
CA TYR A 399 19.94 12.89 -20.01
C TYR A 399 18.99 13.30 -18.88
N GLU A 400 19.50 13.80 -17.75
CA GLU A 400 18.69 14.29 -16.63
C GLU A 400 17.81 15.49 -17.02
N LEU A 401 18.35 16.44 -17.80
CA LEU A 401 17.59 17.57 -18.33
C LEU A 401 16.48 17.12 -19.29
N ALA A 402 16.77 16.15 -20.13
CA ALA A 402 15.79 15.58 -21.05
C ALA A 402 14.67 14.87 -20.30
N GLU A 403 15.00 14.09 -19.28
CA GLU A 403 14.02 13.40 -18.41
C GLU A 403 13.09 14.41 -17.69
N GLN A 404 13.63 15.52 -17.19
CA GLN A 404 12.85 16.62 -16.59
C GLN A 404 11.84 17.25 -17.56
N LEU A 405 12.21 17.35 -18.83
CA LEU A 405 11.34 17.89 -19.89
C LEU A 405 10.40 16.83 -20.49
N GLY A 406 10.45 15.56 -20.06
CA GLY A 406 9.75 14.47 -20.70
C GLY A 406 10.24 14.16 -22.13
N ILE A 407 11.48 14.52 -22.44
CA ILE A 407 12.13 14.32 -23.74
C ILE A 407 12.95 13.03 -23.70
N THR A 408 12.88 12.23 -24.76
CA THR A 408 13.78 11.07 -24.91
C THR A 408 14.92 11.40 -25.86
N ILE A 409 16.13 10.87 -25.57
CA ILE A 409 17.32 11.05 -26.42
C ILE A 409 17.60 9.72 -27.11
N ASP A 410 17.58 9.72 -28.46
CA ASP A 410 18.02 8.59 -29.28
C ASP A 410 19.40 8.89 -29.88
N VAL A 411 20.26 7.86 -29.93
CA VAL A 411 21.63 7.99 -30.45
C VAL A 411 21.87 7.00 -31.59
N LYS A 412 22.27 7.53 -32.71
CA LYS A 412 22.73 6.73 -33.87
C LYS A 412 24.15 7.14 -34.21
N SER A 413 25.05 6.19 -34.29
CA SER A 413 26.46 6.44 -34.62
C SER A 413 27.05 5.28 -35.36
N THR A 414 27.93 5.61 -36.30
CA THR A 414 28.74 4.65 -37.04
C THR A 414 30.21 5.08 -36.91
N LEU A 415 31.06 4.13 -36.54
CA LEU A 415 32.48 4.41 -36.37
C LEU A 415 33.09 4.93 -37.68
N GLY A 416 33.75 6.08 -37.64
CA GLY A 416 34.33 6.77 -38.79
C GLY A 416 33.38 7.63 -39.63
N GLU A 417 32.06 7.64 -39.34
CA GLU A 417 31.08 8.44 -40.09
C GLU A 417 30.47 9.57 -39.24
N GLY A 418 30.61 9.49 -37.91
CA GLY A 418 30.06 10.47 -36.97
C GLY A 418 28.89 9.98 -36.13
N SER A 419 28.23 10.90 -35.41
CA SER A 419 27.13 10.59 -34.51
C SER A 419 25.96 11.55 -34.73
N SER A 420 24.75 11.06 -34.38
CA SER A 420 23.52 11.83 -34.41
C SER A 420 22.77 11.63 -33.08
N PHE A 421 22.60 12.69 -32.33
CA PHE A 421 21.80 12.73 -31.10
C PHE A 421 20.44 13.36 -31.42
N THR A 422 19.37 12.61 -31.24
CA THR A 422 18.00 13.03 -31.59
C THR A 422 17.19 13.20 -30.33
N LEU A 423 16.70 14.42 -30.06
CA LEU A 423 15.74 14.74 -29.04
C LEU A 423 14.32 14.47 -29.57
N CYS A 424 13.57 13.62 -28.92
CA CYS A 424 12.17 13.32 -29.23
C CYS A 424 11.28 14.05 -28.23
N ILE A 425 10.64 15.12 -28.67
CA ILE A 425 9.79 16.02 -27.88
C ILE A 425 8.33 15.67 -28.16
N PRO A 426 7.54 15.20 -27.17
CA PRO A 426 6.12 14.93 -27.38
C PRO A 426 5.35 16.24 -27.60
N LYS A 427 4.37 16.22 -28.51
CA LYS A 427 3.40 17.30 -28.63
C LYS A 427 2.32 17.14 -27.57
N GLU A 428 1.84 18.25 -26.96
CA GLU A 428 0.77 18.19 -25.97
C GLU A 428 -0.45 17.40 -26.49
N GLY A 429 -0.83 16.36 -25.72
CA GLY A 429 -2.02 15.55 -25.98
C GLY A 429 -1.97 14.13 -25.36
N GLN A 430 -0.82 13.69 -24.83
CA GLN A 430 -0.70 12.36 -24.21
C GLN A 430 0.03 12.45 -22.87
N GLN A 431 -0.68 12.89 -21.85
CA GLN A 431 -0.42 12.56 -20.44
C GLN A 431 -1.53 11.68 -19.89
#